data_4c3a4eed75048025aff7734c79ae3fd6
#
_entry.id   4c3a4eed75048025aff7734c79ae3fd6
#
_cell.length_a   1.000
_cell.length_b   1.000
_cell.length_c   1.000
_cell.angle_alpha   90.00
_cell.angle_beta   90.00
_cell.angle_gamma   90.00
#
_symmetry.space_group_name_H-M   'P 1'
#
loop_
_entity.id
_entity.type
_entity.pdbx_description
1 polymer ?
#
loop_
_entity_poly.entity_id
_entity_poly.type
_entity_poly.pdbx_seq_one_letter_code
_entity_poly.pdbx_strand_id
1 'polypeptide(L)'
;MKIVAALLALVALPAMANQPALYGRYEYIELPQVGQTLKAKMDTGAVTASLSAKDIEQFKRDGKDWVRFRLATENADDTLFEQPLTRISEIKSRAEEQGSASSPALAKRPVVDMQLCLGNQLRTVEVNLTDRSHFDYPLLIGTSALRDFGVAINPAQRYTANQPQC
;
A
#
# COMPACT_ATOMS: atom_id res chain seq x y z
N MET A 1 -23.75 -7.76 -68.97
CA MET A 1 -22.70 -7.72 -67.92
C MET A 1 -23.35 -7.29 -66.63
N LYS A 2 -23.49 -8.22 -65.65
CA LYS A 2 -24.06 -7.93 -64.31
C LYS A 2 -22.88 -7.80 -63.35
N ILE A 3 -22.64 -6.61 -62.80
CA ILE A 3 -21.61 -6.36 -61.78
C ILE A 3 -22.24 -6.69 -60.43
N VAL A 4 -21.76 -7.72 -59.76
CA VAL A 4 -22.11 -8.08 -58.38
C VAL A 4 -21.16 -7.32 -57.47
N ALA A 5 -21.66 -6.30 -56.80
CA ALA A 5 -20.90 -5.58 -55.75
C ALA A 5 -20.97 -6.40 -54.46
N ALA A 6 -19.84 -7.01 -54.05
CA ALA A 6 -19.71 -7.68 -52.77
C ALA A 6 -19.46 -6.62 -51.67
N LEU A 7 -20.43 -6.40 -50.78
CA LEU A 7 -20.26 -5.60 -49.55
C LEU A 7 -19.46 -6.41 -48.55
N LEU A 8 -18.21 -6.04 -48.27
CA LEU A 8 -17.44 -6.52 -47.15
C LEU A 8 -17.92 -5.83 -45.87
N ALA A 9 -18.67 -6.55 -45.02
CA ALA A 9 -19.02 -6.05 -43.69
C ALA A 9 -17.83 -6.22 -42.76
N LEU A 10 -17.18 -5.10 -42.41
CA LEU A 10 -16.12 -5.07 -41.37
C LEU A 10 -16.79 -5.25 -40.00
N VAL A 11 -16.66 -6.43 -39.41
CA VAL A 11 -17.08 -6.68 -38.03
C VAL A 11 -16.00 -6.11 -37.08
N ALA A 12 -16.25 -4.93 -36.51
CA ALA A 12 -15.43 -4.38 -35.46
C ALA A 12 -15.65 -5.19 -34.16
N LEU A 13 -14.70 -6.01 -33.77
CA LEU A 13 -14.68 -6.68 -32.47
C LEU A 13 -14.43 -5.62 -31.39
N PRO A 14 -15.26 -5.53 -30.31
CA PRO A 14 -14.98 -4.64 -29.21
C PRO A 14 -13.69 -5.09 -28.51
N ALA A 15 -12.69 -4.21 -28.48
CA ALA A 15 -11.51 -4.42 -27.66
C ALA A 15 -11.94 -4.35 -26.19
N MET A 16 -11.96 -5.50 -25.49
CA MET A 16 -12.14 -5.58 -24.04
C MET A 16 -10.86 -5.04 -23.39
N ALA A 17 -10.76 -3.71 -23.24
CA ALA A 17 -9.74 -3.13 -22.40
C ALA A 17 -10.01 -3.55 -20.95
N ASN A 18 -9.07 -4.24 -20.31
CA ASN A 18 -9.12 -4.54 -18.89
C ASN A 18 -9.07 -3.20 -18.14
N GLN A 19 -10.24 -2.71 -17.71
CA GLN A 19 -10.29 -1.50 -16.90
C GLN A 19 -9.82 -1.84 -15.47
N PRO A 20 -9.00 -0.95 -14.85
CA PRO A 20 -8.60 -1.16 -13.46
C PRO A 20 -9.83 -1.16 -12.56
N ALA A 21 -9.80 -1.96 -11.49
CA ALA A 21 -10.84 -1.90 -10.47
C ALA A 21 -10.81 -0.49 -9.84
N LEU A 22 -12.01 0.10 -9.64
CA LEU A 22 -12.14 1.44 -9.08
C LEU A 22 -12.47 1.33 -7.59
N TYR A 23 -11.55 1.79 -6.73
CA TYR A 23 -11.72 1.77 -5.28
C TYR A 23 -11.79 3.17 -4.69
N GLY A 24 -12.24 3.27 -3.44
CA GLY A 24 -12.36 4.52 -2.71
C GLY A 24 -11.01 5.03 -2.19
N ARG A 25 -11.02 6.26 -1.68
CA ARG A 25 -9.83 6.87 -1.05
C ARG A 25 -9.42 6.20 0.27
N TYR A 26 -10.33 5.44 0.89
CA TYR A 26 -10.12 4.66 2.10
C TYR A 26 -10.71 3.27 1.89
N GLU A 27 -9.96 2.23 2.29
CA GLU A 27 -10.37 0.84 2.18
C GLU A 27 -9.94 0.03 3.40
N TYR A 28 -10.54 -1.15 3.60
CA TYR A 28 -10.07 -2.12 4.58
C TYR A 28 -9.06 -3.06 3.91
N ILE A 29 -7.93 -3.26 4.56
CA ILE A 29 -6.86 -4.14 4.09
C ILE A 29 -6.46 -5.06 5.24
N GLU A 30 -6.45 -6.35 4.98
CA GLU A 30 -5.90 -7.33 5.91
C GLU A 30 -4.40 -7.52 5.65
N LEU A 31 -3.65 -7.60 6.76
CA LEU A 31 -2.24 -7.95 6.79
C LEU A 31 -2.11 -9.32 7.47
N PRO A 32 -2.08 -10.44 6.71
CA PRO A 32 -2.10 -11.79 7.29
C PRO A 32 -0.93 -12.06 8.24
N GLN A 33 0.27 -11.51 7.94
CA GLN A 33 1.48 -11.73 8.77
C GLN A 33 1.37 -11.12 10.17
N VAL A 34 0.51 -10.14 10.37
CA VAL A 34 0.29 -9.50 11.67
C VAL A 34 -1.13 -9.72 12.21
N GLY A 35 -1.97 -10.48 11.48
CA GLY A 35 -3.31 -10.86 11.90
C GLY A 35 -4.27 -9.67 12.09
N GLN A 36 -4.08 -8.58 11.33
CA GLN A 36 -4.86 -7.36 11.50
C GLN A 36 -5.53 -6.93 10.19
N THR A 37 -6.79 -6.51 10.29
CA THR A 37 -7.48 -5.76 9.22
C THR A 37 -7.52 -4.28 9.62
N LEU A 38 -6.87 -3.45 8.82
CA LEU A 38 -6.69 -2.03 9.10
C LEU A 38 -7.43 -1.16 8.10
N LYS A 39 -7.88 0.00 8.56
CA LYS A 39 -8.31 1.09 7.69
C LYS A 39 -7.08 1.68 7.02
N ALA A 40 -7.09 1.73 5.70
CA ALA A 40 -5.99 2.22 4.89
C ALA A 40 -6.40 3.47 4.09
N LYS A 41 -5.47 4.43 4.00
CA LYS A 41 -5.57 5.54 3.05
C LYS A 41 -4.92 5.13 1.73
N MET A 42 -5.70 5.17 0.63
CA MET A 42 -5.21 4.95 -0.73
C MET A 42 -4.60 6.26 -1.24
N ASP A 43 -3.26 6.37 -1.20
CA ASP A 43 -2.55 7.64 -1.39
C ASP A 43 -1.75 7.66 -2.70
N THR A 44 -2.31 8.34 -3.70
CA THR A 44 -1.65 8.51 -5.02
C THR A 44 -0.49 9.52 -4.99
N GLY A 45 -0.28 10.22 -3.88
CA GLY A 45 0.84 11.15 -3.68
C GLY A 45 2.06 10.52 -2.99
N ALA A 46 1.94 9.30 -2.45
CA ALA A 46 3.03 8.54 -1.85
C ALA A 46 3.50 7.44 -2.80
N VAL A 47 4.78 7.07 -2.75
CA VAL A 47 5.32 5.97 -3.57
C VAL A 47 5.19 4.63 -2.83
N THR A 48 5.73 4.52 -1.62
CA THR A 48 5.80 3.29 -0.83
C THR A 48 4.65 3.26 0.18
N ALA A 49 4.07 2.09 0.43
CA ALA A 49 3.12 1.90 1.51
C ALA A 49 3.77 2.15 2.88
N SER A 50 2.97 2.46 3.89
CA SER A 50 3.45 2.82 5.23
C SER A 50 2.53 2.25 6.31
N LEU A 51 3.11 1.53 7.28
CA LEU A 51 2.40 0.92 8.41
C LEU A 51 2.79 1.62 9.71
N SER A 52 1.79 1.87 10.56
CA SER A 52 2.01 2.41 11.90
C SER A 52 2.67 1.37 12.79
N ALA A 53 3.90 1.66 13.21
CA ALA A 53 4.72 0.80 14.04
C ALA A 53 5.49 1.60 15.09
N LYS A 54 5.71 0.99 16.24
CA LYS A 54 6.52 1.50 17.37
C LYS A 54 7.62 0.51 17.74
N ASP A 55 8.56 0.93 18.56
CA ASP A 55 9.68 0.11 19.02
C ASP A 55 10.45 -0.54 17.87
N ILE A 56 10.68 0.24 16.82
CA ILE A 56 11.29 -0.21 15.57
C ILE A 56 12.80 -0.32 15.78
N GLU A 57 13.33 -1.54 15.70
CA GLU A 57 14.74 -1.82 15.92
C GLU A 57 15.30 -2.72 14.83
N GLN A 58 16.43 -2.32 14.25
CA GLN A 58 17.16 -3.13 13.27
C GLN A 58 18.17 -4.02 14.00
N PHE A 59 18.29 -5.26 13.55
CA PHE A 59 19.24 -6.21 14.10
C PHE A 59 19.76 -7.18 13.02
N LYS A 60 20.77 -7.97 13.35
CA LYS A 60 21.28 -9.02 12.45
C LYS A 60 20.87 -10.41 12.94
N ARG A 61 20.44 -11.23 11.96
CA ARG A 61 20.21 -12.66 12.16
C ARG A 61 20.87 -13.42 11.02
N ASP A 62 21.77 -14.33 11.34
CA ASP A 62 22.53 -15.14 10.35
C ASP A 62 23.19 -14.28 9.24
N GLY A 63 23.78 -13.16 9.63
CA GLY A 63 24.44 -12.23 8.73
C GLY A 63 23.53 -11.36 7.87
N LYS A 64 22.20 -11.53 7.96
CA LYS A 64 21.19 -10.74 7.24
C LYS A 64 20.62 -9.66 8.13
N ASP A 65 20.20 -8.55 7.50
CA ASP A 65 19.52 -7.46 8.21
C ASP A 65 18.05 -7.79 8.42
N TRP A 66 17.58 -7.57 9.64
CA TRP A 66 16.21 -7.77 10.08
C TRP A 66 15.72 -6.53 10.81
N VAL A 67 14.41 -6.39 10.90
CA VAL A 67 13.76 -5.38 11.75
C VAL A 67 12.73 -6.04 12.63
N ARG A 68 12.67 -5.61 13.89
CA ARG A 68 11.59 -5.96 14.83
C ARG A 68 10.81 -4.72 15.19
N PHE A 69 9.52 -4.89 15.44
CA PHE A 69 8.59 -3.79 15.70
C PHE A 69 7.33 -4.30 16.38
N ARG A 70 6.57 -3.38 16.97
CA ARG A 70 5.19 -3.59 17.41
C ARG A 70 4.26 -2.72 16.58
N LEU A 71 3.01 -3.14 16.42
CA LEU A 71 2.00 -2.29 15.78
C LEU A 71 1.68 -1.11 16.71
N ALA A 72 1.50 0.07 16.12
CA ALA A 72 1.02 1.27 16.81
C ALA A 72 -0.40 1.61 16.30
N THR A 73 -1.34 0.68 16.52
CA THR A 73 -2.75 0.79 16.13
C THR A 73 -3.65 0.68 17.37
N GLU A 74 -4.87 1.16 17.30
CA GLU A 74 -5.79 1.26 18.46
C GLU A 74 -6.06 -0.09 19.16
N ASN A 75 -6.07 -1.21 18.42
CA ASN A 75 -6.39 -2.54 18.94
C ASN A 75 -5.18 -3.49 18.88
N ALA A 76 -3.98 -2.96 18.76
CA ALA A 76 -2.78 -3.78 18.75
C ALA A 76 -2.46 -4.24 20.19
N ASP A 77 -2.19 -5.51 20.35
CA ASP A 77 -1.49 -6.03 21.51
C ASP A 77 0.01 -5.69 21.47
N ASP A 78 0.75 -6.10 22.50
CA ASP A 78 2.19 -5.89 22.56
C ASP A 78 3.01 -6.95 21.80
N THR A 79 2.42 -7.63 20.83
CA THR A 79 3.10 -8.64 20.00
C THR A 79 4.28 -8.02 19.28
N LEU A 80 5.44 -8.67 19.43
CA LEU A 80 6.67 -8.31 18.72
C LEU A 80 6.73 -9.07 17.38
N PHE A 81 6.73 -8.33 16.29
CA PHE A 81 6.91 -8.87 14.94
C PHE A 81 8.35 -8.71 14.49
N GLU A 82 8.84 -9.67 13.71
CA GLU A 82 10.18 -9.64 13.12
C GLU A 82 10.09 -9.98 11.63
N GLN A 83 10.73 -9.16 10.80
CA GLN A 83 10.73 -9.31 9.35
C GLN A 83 12.14 -9.08 8.77
N PRO A 84 12.51 -9.76 7.69
CA PRO A 84 13.71 -9.39 6.95
C PRO A 84 13.63 -7.94 6.48
N LEU A 85 14.72 -7.20 6.64
CA LEU A 85 14.82 -5.84 6.13
C LEU A 85 15.07 -5.87 4.61
N THR A 86 14.16 -5.28 3.84
CA THR A 86 14.32 -5.16 2.38
C THR A 86 15.27 -4.02 2.02
N ARG A 87 15.08 -2.85 2.62
CA ARG A 87 15.92 -1.66 2.43
C ARG A 87 15.62 -0.58 3.48
N ILE A 88 16.43 0.48 3.47
CA ILE A 88 16.12 1.72 4.19
C ILE A 88 15.59 2.74 3.18
N SER A 89 14.45 3.34 3.47
CA SER A 89 13.89 4.46 2.71
C SER A 89 14.28 5.77 3.37
N GLU A 90 14.74 6.73 2.57
CA GLU A 90 15.00 8.10 3.02
C GLU A 90 13.86 8.99 2.54
N ILE A 91 13.12 9.56 3.49
CA ILE A 91 11.96 10.40 3.21
C ILE A 91 12.24 11.81 3.72
N LYS A 92 12.02 12.81 2.86
CA LYS A 92 12.06 14.21 3.31
C LYS A 92 10.90 14.42 4.28
N SER A 93 11.20 14.63 5.57
CA SER A 93 10.18 15.03 6.53
C SER A 93 9.63 16.40 6.15
N ARG A 94 8.31 16.56 6.19
CA ARG A 94 7.69 17.88 6.04
C ARG A 94 8.05 18.69 7.28
N ALA A 95 8.37 19.98 7.11
CA ALA A 95 8.76 20.88 8.21
C ALA A 95 7.70 20.97 9.33
N GLU A 96 6.45 20.62 9.03
CA GLU A 96 5.33 20.58 9.97
C GLU A 96 5.45 19.45 11.01
N GLU A 97 6.21 18.37 10.73
CA GLU A 97 6.38 17.25 11.66
C GLU A 97 7.46 17.53 12.72
N GLN A 98 8.22 18.58 12.59
CA GLN A 98 9.40 18.87 13.44
C GLN A 98 9.42 20.26 14.06
N GLY A 99 8.35 20.98 14.23
CA GLY A 99 8.28 22.19 15.10
C GLY A 99 9.53 23.11 15.19
N SER A 100 10.51 23.00 14.30
CA SER A 100 11.79 23.68 14.35
C SER A 100 12.34 24.01 12.96
N ALA A 101 12.77 25.25 12.76
CA ALA A 101 13.24 25.84 11.51
C ALA A 101 14.69 25.39 11.11
N SER A 102 15.01 24.12 11.22
CA SER A 102 16.26 23.56 10.72
C SER A 102 16.01 22.68 9.50
N SER A 103 16.94 22.65 8.55
CA SER A 103 16.89 21.91 7.27
C SER A 103 16.14 20.59 7.38
N PRO A 104 15.30 20.23 6.39
CA PRO A 104 14.51 18.98 6.46
C PRO A 104 15.43 17.79 6.62
N ALA A 105 15.48 17.23 7.83
CA ALA A 105 16.23 16.02 8.08
C ALA A 105 15.59 14.87 7.31
N LEU A 106 16.39 14.06 6.61
CA LEU A 106 15.91 12.85 5.96
C LEU A 106 15.55 11.84 7.05
N ALA A 107 14.25 11.51 7.16
CA ALA A 107 13.82 10.44 8.03
C ALA A 107 14.15 9.08 7.36
N LYS A 108 14.96 8.26 8.03
CA LYS A 108 15.28 6.91 7.61
C LYS A 108 14.22 5.94 8.14
N ARG A 109 13.54 5.23 7.25
CA ARG A 109 12.49 4.27 7.61
C ARG A 109 12.85 2.88 7.09
N PRO A 110 12.85 1.85 7.94
CA PRO A 110 12.98 0.47 7.49
C PRO A 110 11.80 0.11 6.57
N VAL A 111 12.10 -0.65 5.52
CA VAL A 111 11.12 -1.19 4.57
C VAL A 111 11.19 -2.69 4.61
N VAL A 112 10.03 -3.32 4.70
CA VAL A 112 9.85 -4.78 4.71
C VAL A 112 8.85 -5.18 3.62
N ASP A 113 8.93 -6.41 3.16
CA ASP A 113 7.93 -6.99 2.28
C ASP A 113 6.79 -7.58 3.10
N MET A 114 5.57 -7.10 2.86
CA MET A 114 4.37 -7.56 3.56
C MET A 114 3.30 -8.01 2.58
N GLN A 115 2.57 -9.07 2.95
CA GLN A 115 1.37 -9.46 2.24
C GLN A 115 0.20 -8.57 2.66
N LEU A 116 -0.48 -7.99 1.68
CA LEU A 116 -1.68 -7.19 1.84
C LEU A 116 -2.82 -7.84 1.05
N CYS A 117 -3.94 -8.04 1.72
CA CYS A 117 -5.18 -8.52 1.12
C CYS A 117 -6.15 -7.34 0.95
N LEU A 118 -6.49 -7.02 -0.29
CA LEU A 118 -7.46 -5.98 -0.66
C LEU A 118 -8.58 -6.62 -1.49
N GLY A 119 -9.79 -6.67 -0.95
CA GLY A 119 -10.87 -7.45 -1.52
C GLY A 119 -10.51 -8.94 -1.57
N ASN A 120 -10.36 -9.50 -2.76
CA ASN A 120 -9.94 -10.90 -2.98
C ASN A 120 -8.54 -11.02 -3.59
N GLN A 121 -7.74 -9.96 -3.52
CA GLN A 121 -6.40 -9.93 -4.09
C GLN A 121 -5.34 -9.89 -2.99
N LEU A 122 -4.47 -10.89 -2.95
CA LEU A 122 -3.29 -10.92 -2.11
C LEU A 122 -2.07 -10.46 -2.93
N ARG A 123 -1.32 -9.48 -2.42
CA ARG A 123 -0.07 -9.00 -3.03
C ARG A 123 1.00 -8.83 -1.96
N THR A 124 2.24 -9.15 -2.33
CA THR A 124 3.41 -8.79 -1.53
C THR A 124 3.89 -7.44 -2.00
N VAL A 125 3.97 -6.47 -1.08
CA VAL A 125 4.35 -5.10 -1.37
C VAL A 125 5.36 -4.58 -0.36
N GLU A 126 6.18 -3.63 -0.77
CA GLU A 126 7.08 -2.92 0.14
C GLU A 126 6.30 -1.97 1.06
N VAL A 127 6.53 -2.10 2.36
CA VAL A 127 5.89 -1.29 3.41
C VAL A 127 6.97 -0.67 4.28
N ASN A 128 7.02 0.66 4.39
CA ASN A 128 7.88 1.31 5.36
C ASN A 128 7.21 1.34 6.75
N LEU A 129 8.03 1.18 7.77
CA LEU A 129 7.63 1.20 9.17
C LEU A 129 7.91 2.57 9.77
N THR A 130 6.92 3.18 10.38
CA THR A 130 7.05 4.46 11.09
C THR A 130 5.89 4.65 12.04
N ASP A 131 6.08 5.43 13.09
CA ASP A 131 4.96 5.83 13.95
C ASP A 131 4.00 6.73 13.16
N ARG A 132 2.76 6.27 13.08
CA ARG A 132 1.65 6.99 12.44
C ARG A 132 0.52 7.29 13.43
N SER A 133 0.78 7.22 14.73
CA SER A 133 -0.22 7.45 15.78
C SER A 133 -0.89 8.82 15.71
N HIS A 134 -0.23 9.78 15.04
CA HIS A 134 -0.77 11.13 14.80
C HIS A 134 -1.64 11.23 13.54
N PHE A 135 -1.82 10.15 12.78
CA PHE A 135 -2.62 10.14 11.57
C PHE A 135 -3.90 9.32 11.78
N ASP A 136 -4.99 9.72 11.13
CA ASP A 136 -6.30 9.04 11.19
C ASP A 136 -6.26 7.59 10.68
N TYR A 137 -5.24 7.24 9.89
CA TYR A 137 -5.14 5.94 9.23
C TYR A 137 -3.78 5.28 9.56
N PRO A 138 -3.81 4.11 10.22
CA PRO A 138 -2.59 3.38 10.58
C PRO A 138 -1.85 2.78 9.39
N LEU A 139 -2.54 2.61 8.26
CA LEU A 139 -1.99 2.09 7.01
C LEU A 139 -2.19 3.09 5.88
N LEU A 140 -1.15 3.28 5.08
CA LEU A 140 -1.19 4.07 3.86
C LEU A 140 -0.71 3.18 2.71
N ILE A 141 -1.42 3.22 1.58
CA ILE A 141 -1.07 2.47 0.37
C ILE A 141 -0.57 3.45 -0.68
N GLY A 142 0.70 3.34 -1.02
CA GLY A 142 1.34 4.19 -2.04
C GLY A 142 1.16 3.67 -3.46
N THR A 143 1.60 4.47 -4.43
CA THR A 143 1.39 4.20 -5.86
C THR A 143 2.02 2.91 -6.36
N SER A 144 3.12 2.44 -5.75
CA SER A 144 3.70 1.14 -6.11
C SER A 144 2.72 0.01 -5.84
N ALA A 145 2.18 -0.07 -4.62
CA ALA A 145 1.20 -1.08 -4.25
C ALA A 145 -0.12 -0.92 -5.03
N LEU A 146 -0.59 0.32 -5.27
CA LEU A 146 -1.79 0.55 -6.08
C LEU A 146 -1.65 -0.02 -7.49
N ARG A 147 -0.46 0.10 -8.11
CA ARG A 147 -0.17 -0.50 -9.43
C ARG A 147 -0.15 -2.02 -9.36
N ASP A 148 0.44 -2.61 -8.31
CA ASP A 148 0.52 -4.07 -8.14
C ASP A 148 -0.87 -4.68 -7.94
N PHE A 149 -1.79 -3.96 -7.32
CA PHE A 149 -3.20 -4.32 -7.25
C PHE A 149 -3.98 -4.04 -8.54
N GLY A 150 -3.45 -3.25 -9.47
CA GLY A 150 -4.13 -2.87 -10.70
C GLY A 150 -5.39 -2.02 -10.46
N VAL A 151 -5.35 -1.11 -9.49
CA VAL A 151 -6.51 -0.33 -9.06
C VAL A 151 -6.38 1.16 -9.40
N ALA A 152 -7.51 1.80 -9.68
CA ALA A 152 -7.66 3.24 -9.75
C ALA A 152 -8.44 3.76 -8.54
N ILE A 153 -8.17 5.00 -8.13
CA ILE A 153 -8.78 5.58 -6.92
C ILE A 153 -9.79 6.65 -7.29
N ASN A 154 -11.01 6.49 -6.78
CA ASN A 154 -12.04 7.53 -6.80
C ASN A 154 -12.02 8.29 -5.46
N PRO A 155 -11.55 9.53 -5.42
CA PRO A 155 -11.46 10.30 -4.16
C PRO A 155 -12.81 10.66 -3.56
N ALA A 156 -13.90 10.59 -4.33
CA ALA A 156 -15.25 10.86 -3.83
C ALA A 156 -15.86 9.68 -3.05
N GLN A 157 -15.27 8.48 -3.18
CA GLN A 157 -15.77 7.25 -2.56
C GLN A 157 -14.85 6.75 -1.43
N ARG A 158 -15.36 5.84 -0.62
CA ARG A 158 -14.64 5.17 0.46
C ARG A 158 -15.30 3.82 0.77
N TYR A 159 -14.47 2.84 1.17
CA TYR A 159 -14.91 1.49 1.55
C TYR A 159 -15.76 0.82 0.45
N THR A 160 -15.25 0.85 -0.78
CA THR A 160 -15.93 0.29 -1.95
C THR A 160 -15.42 -1.10 -2.32
N ALA A 161 -14.22 -1.46 -1.86
CA ALA A 161 -13.74 -2.83 -1.97
C ALA A 161 -14.58 -3.77 -1.10
N ASN A 162 -14.71 -5.02 -1.54
CA ASN A 162 -15.24 -6.07 -0.66
C ASN A 162 -14.34 -6.22 0.58
N GLN A 163 -14.92 -6.72 1.68
CA GLN A 163 -14.11 -7.08 2.85
C GLN A 163 -13.00 -8.06 2.42
N PRO A 164 -11.78 -7.92 2.98
CA PRO A 164 -10.67 -8.80 2.62
C PRO A 164 -11.01 -10.27 2.81
N GLN A 165 -10.75 -11.08 1.78
CA GLN A 165 -11.03 -12.51 1.72
C GLN A 165 -9.94 -13.20 0.90
N CYS A 166 -8.73 -13.22 1.40
CA CYS A 166 -7.62 -13.92 0.77
C CYS A 166 -7.27 -15.19 1.54
#